data_a5fef138dcd7a7f1b495bf795b743ab8
#
_entry.id   a5fef138dcd7a7f1b495bf795b743ab8
#
_cell.length_a   1.000
_cell.length_b   1.000
_cell.length_c   1.000
_cell.angle_alpha   90.00
_cell.angle_beta   90.00
_cell.angle_gamma   90.00
#
_symmetry.space_group_name_H-M   'P 1'
#
loop_
_entity.id
_entity.type
_entity.pdbx_description
1 polymer ?
#
loop_
_entity_poly.entity_id
_entity_poly.type
_entity_poly.pdbx_seq_one_letter_code
_entity_poly.pdbx_strand_id
1 'polypeptide(L)'
;VDSEKLTRKYYSDYSKVLSIPSLKVLISINAIETALIFLRGLEIGLLFFYSFIIYFAYVLLIFWKRTKTSLVMTLVFSIIYLIFSFLPISYIFAFGAFIPLINYPLLLDHGEKASFILSLFSGLIPSIVLFRITFLGVIYVLIIGLVSLIYVYEINRKGNKIIGIPSLNVIRPFLRAVSYKKDEDLENFLEKISVPTIINIATFKIGDMYFVLPQIHFGMYGNIGSSKFPYQVEEYLKNAIVFHTPGSHELDLPSSRESRRVVEEVLKTKLDKIYFTGIESQNIGDFNITSIRFDKASISFVQRPNKGIDDLPGGLWRDIALTKNFLVDCHNETLTDEIGKREYTQLRDFVRTTKIKPKSDLQLGYSETIVNCEGLCKNLARVVTLIDKSSRQKLSLIYIYANNACHGLKDKIYEKLSDLVDYPILVTPDDHSCTASNFGNLYQPATVCDDLIEKARSLVIESIKNAKDVSDVEFGMIKVKTRVLGKIISSMVEGLEKVGSFTLKTFWIPIIIPYVILFILLLADSIIKF
;
A
#
# COMPACT_ATOMS: atom_id res chain seq x y z
N VAL A 1 0.03 -2.67 18.00
CA VAL A 1 0.01 -1.32 17.37
C VAL A 1 -0.65 -1.52 16.02
N ASP A 2 -1.77 -0.85 15.82
CA ASP A 2 -2.53 -0.84 14.58
C ASP A 2 -1.63 -0.33 13.44
N SER A 3 -1.06 -1.27 12.68
CA SER A 3 -0.11 -1.01 11.59
C SER A 3 -0.75 -0.14 10.51
N GLU A 4 -2.04 -0.29 10.31
CA GLU A 4 -2.82 0.45 9.34
C GLU A 4 -3.00 1.92 9.76
N LYS A 5 -3.41 2.16 10.99
CA LYS A 5 -3.58 3.52 11.55
C LYS A 5 -2.28 4.30 11.55
N LEU A 6 -1.18 3.60 11.80
CA LEU A 6 0.16 4.14 11.76
C LEU A 6 0.57 4.49 10.32
N THR A 7 0.36 3.58 9.40
CA THR A 7 0.62 3.76 7.98
C THR A 7 -0.19 4.92 7.41
N ARG A 8 -1.49 5.03 7.72
CA ARG A 8 -2.36 6.15 7.33
C ARG A 8 -1.82 7.49 7.84
N LYS A 9 -1.41 7.56 9.11
CA LYS A 9 -0.87 8.79 9.71
C LYS A 9 0.38 9.28 8.99
N TYR A 10 1.39 8.40 8.84
CA TYR A 10 2.64 8.77 8.19
C TYR A 10 2.46 9.09 6.72
N TYR A 11 1.59 8.39 6.03
CA TYR A 11 1.30 8.64 4.63
C TYR A 11 0.62 9.99 4.42
N SER A 12 -0.34 10.36 5.28
CA SER A 12 -0.93 11.69 5.28
C SER A 12 0.11 12.78 5.52
N ASP A 13 1.02 12.57 6.46
CA ASP A 13 2.08 13.53 6.77
C ASP A 13 3.10 13.65 5.62
N TYR A 14 3.50 12.53 5.01
CA TYR A 14 4.38 12.54 3.83
C TYR A 14 3.69 13.14 2.60
N SER A 15 2.40 12.91 2.39
CA SER A 15 1.67 13.47 1.25
C SER A 15 1.64 14.99 1.28
N LYS A 16 1.51 15.59 2.47
CA LYS A 16 1.55 17.05 2.65
C LYS A 16 2.92 17.63 2.34
N VAL A 17 4.00 16.95 2.77
CA VAL A 17 5.39 17.38 2.53
C VAL A 17 5.80 17.20 1.07
N LEU A 18 5.28 16.18 0.39
CA LEU A 18 5.64 15.85 -1.00
C LEU A 18 4.69 16.46 -2.05
N SER A 19 3.64 17.19 -1.63
CA SER A 19 2.73 17.85 -2.56
C SER A 19 3.42 19.02 -3.27
N ILE A 20 3.62 18.89 -4.58
CA ILE A 20 4.18 19.96 -5.40
C ILE A 20 3.03 20.75 -6.04
N PRO A 21 3.03 22.11 -5.97
CA PRO A 21 2.03 22.95 -6.60
C PRO A 21 1.86 22.66 -8.10
N SER A 22 0.76 23.12 -8.68
CA SER A 22 0.55 22.96 -10.11
C SER A 22 1.61 23.70 -10.94
N LEU A 23 1.89 23.20 -12.14
CA LEU A 23 2.89 23.80 -13.03
C LEU A 23 2.62 25.30 -13.30
N LYS A 24 1.35 25.68 -13.46
CA LYS A 24 0.94 27.07 -13.67
C LYS A 24 1.33 27.96 -12.50
N VAL A 25 1.07 27.50 -11.26
CA VAL A 25 1.43 28.23 -10.04
C VAL A 25 2.94 28.39 -9.94
N LEU A 26 3.71 27.33 -10.16
CA LEU A 26 5.19 27.40 -10.12
C LEU A 26 5.77 28.37 -11.14
N ILE A 27 5.30 28.34 -12.39
CA ILE A 27 5.73 29.28 -13.43
C ILE A 27 5.39 30.70 -13.04
N SER A 28 4.17 30.97 -12.53
CA SER A 28 3.76 32.30 -12.11
C SER A 28 4.62 32.85 -10.98
N ILE A 29 4.93 32.05 -9.96
CA ILE A 29 5.80 32.47 -8.86
C ILE A 29 7.22 32.75 -9.37
N ASN A 30 7.81 31.86 -10.18
CA ASN A 30 9.14 32.10 -10.77
C ASN A 30 9.19 33.38 -11.62
N ALA A 31 8.13 33.69 -12.37
CA ALA A 31 8.03 34.93 -13.15
C ALA A 31 7.98 36.18 -12.25
N ILE A 32 7.17 36.14 -11.17
CA ILE A 32 7.10 37.24 -10.19
C ILE A 32 8.45 37.48 -9.53
N GLU A 33 9.13 36.42 -9.07
CA GLU A 33 10.45 36.55 -8.46
C GLU A 33 11.49 37.11 -9.42
N THR A 34 11.48 36.65 -10.68
CA THR A 34 12.34 37.19 -11.73
C THR A 34 12.10 38.69 -11.90
N ALA A 35 10.84 39.13 -11.96
CA ALA A 35 10.49 40.54 -12.05
C ALA A 35 11.01 41.36 -10.83
N LEU A 36 10.83 40.82 -9.61
CA LEU A 36 11.33 41.47 -8.38
C LEU A 36 12.87 41.63 -8.39
N ILE A 37 13.59 40.63 -8.93
CA ILE A 37 15.06 40.71 -9.04
C ILE A 37 15.47 41.81 -10.05
N PHE A 38 14.77 41.95 -11.19
CA PHE A 38 15.04 43.01 -12.15
C PHE A 38 14.76 44.39 -11.59
N LEU A 39 13.85 44.57 -10.63
CA LEU A 39 13.63 45.83 -9.92
C LEU A 39 14.84 46.28 -9.08
N ARG A 40 15.76 45.37 -8.75
CA ARG A 40 17.02 45.67 -8.07
C ARG A 40 18.06 46.34 -8.96
N GLY A 41 17.85 46.34 -10.24
CA GLY A 41 18.74 46.92 -11.25
C GLY A 41 18.97 45.98 -12.43
N LEU A 42 19.20 46.58 -13.59
CA LEU A 42 19.35 45.81 -14.83
C LEU A 42 20.54 44.85 -14.80
N GLU A 43 21.66 45.27 -14.25
CA GLU A 43 22.87 44.42 -14.14
C GLU A 43 22.61 43.18 -13.26
N ILE A 44 22.00 43.39 -12.08
CA ILE A 44 21.64 42.30 -11.17
C ILE A 44 20.64 41.35 -11.82
N GLY A 45 19.64 41.89 -12.52
CA GLY A 45 18.63 41.12 -13.25
C GLY A 45 19.22 40.29 -14.38
N LEU A 46 20.12 40.85 -15.17
CA LEU A 46 20.79 40.12 -16.27
C LEU A 46 21.71 39.00 -15.76
N LEU A 47 22.49 39.25 -14.71
CA LEU A 47 23.32 38.23 -14.06
C LEU A 47 22.45 37.10 -13.49
N PHE A 48 21.33 37.44 -12.86
CA PHE A 48 20.37 36.47 -12.39
C PHE A 48 19.83 35.60 -13.53
N PHE A 49 19.34 36.24 -14.59
CA PHE A 49 18.71 35.54 -15.71
C PHE A 49 19.68 34.54 -16.35
N TYR A 50 20.93 34.94 -16.54
CA TYR A 50 22.01 34.09 -17.05
C TYR A 50 22.26 32.89 -16.11
N SER A 51 22.40 33.15 -14.80
CA SER A 51 22.60 32.13 -13.78
C SER A 51 21.41 31.18 -13.67
N PHE A 52 20.20 31.72 -13.80
CA PHE A 52 18.94 30.98 -13.75
C PHE A 52 18.84 29.95 -14.87
N ILE A 53 19.16 30.34 -16.10
CA ILE A 53 19.10 29.41 -17.26
C ILE A 53 20.06 28.24 -17.04
N ILE A 54 21.30 28.51 -16.64
CA ILE A 54 22.31 27.47 -16.42
C ILE A 54 21.92 26.58 -15.24
N TYR A 55 21.49 27.18 -14.14
CA TYR A 55 21.05 26.43 -12.96
C TYR A 55 19.82 25.59 -13.25
N PHE A 56 18.81 26.15 -13.92
CA PHE A 56 17.63 25.40 -14.33
C PHE A 56 17.96 24.22 -15.22
N ALA A 57 18.84 24.42 -16.21
CA ALA A 57 19.32 23.34 -17.07
C ALA A 57 20.01 22.23 -16.29
N TYR A 58 20.87 22.60 -15.34
CA TYR A 58 21.52 21.66 -14.44
C TYR A 58 20.52 20.88 -13.59
N VAL A 59 19.61 21.58 -12.92
CA VAL A 59 18.59 20.96 -12.07
C VAL A 59 17.67 20.04 -12.88
N LEU A 60 17.31 20.45 -14.10
CA LEU A 60 16.50 19.64 -15.02
C LEU A 60 17.20 18.33 -15.40
N LEU A 61 18.51 18.36 -15.58
CA LEU A 61 19.33 17.16 -15.87
C LEU A 61 19.42 16.23 -14.67
N ILE A 62 19.74 16.75 -13.48
CA ILE A 62 19.93 15.93 -12.28
C ILE A 62 18.64 15.32 -11.74
N PHE A 63 17.49 15.94 -12.03
CA PHE A 63 16.17 15.39 -11.71
C PHE A 63 15.49 14.67 -12.88
N TRP A 64 16.28 14.14 -13.80
CA TRP A 64 15.78 13.35 -14.92
C TRP A 64 14.65 14.04 -15.73
N LYS A 65 14.85 15.33 -16.02
CA LYS A 65 13.91 16.17 -16.77
C LYS A 65 12.53 16.34 -16.10
N ARG A 66 12.45 16.27 -14.79
CA ARG A 66 11.21 16.55 -14.04
C ARG A 66 10.99 18.03 -13.90
N THR A 67 10.23 18.59 -14.80
CA THR A 67 9.99 20.03 -14.89
C THR A 67 9.44 20.63 -13.59
N LYS A 68 8.47 19.98 -12.95
CA LYS A 68 7.90 20.50 -11.69
C LYS A 68 8.92 20.55 -10.56
N THR A 69 9.67 19.47 -10.32
CA THR A 69 10.71 19.43 -9.29
C THR A 69 11.81 20.45 -9.59
N SER A 70 12.22 20.57 -10.84
CA SER A 70 13.23 21.53 -11.27
C SER A 70 12.77 22.98 -11.05
N LEU A 71 11.51 23.30 -11.33
CA LEU A 71 10.94 24.63 -11.07
C LEU A 71 10.86 24.94 -9.58
N VAL A 72 10.54 23.99 -8.72
CA VAL A 72 10.58 24.19 -7.25
C VAL A 72 12.00 24.51 -6.81
N MET A 73 13.00 23.77 -7.30
CA MET A 73 14.39 24.01 -6.94
C MET A 73 14.90 25.35 -7.46
N THR A 74 14.50 25.78 -8.66
CA THR A 74 14.85 27.10 -9.19
C THR A 74 14.11 28.24 -8.48
N LEU A 75 12.89 27.99 -7.99
CA LEU A 75 12.17 28.93 -7.14
C LEU A 75 12.96 29.22 -5.85
N VAL A 76 13.41 28.18 -5.17
CA VAL A 76 14.24 28.33 -3.96
C VAL A 76 15.57 29.03 -4.29
N PHE A 77 16.18 28.71 -5.42
CA PHE A 77 17.35 29.40 -5.92
C PHE A 77 17.10 30.91 -6.11
N SER A 78 15.97 31.26 -6.72
CA SER A 78 15.60 32.67 -6.97
C SER A 78 15.38 33.45 -5.66
N ILE A 79 14.70 32.83 -4.67
CA ILE A 79 14.52 33.42 -3.34
C ILE A 79 15.88 33.68 -2.68
N ILE A 80 16.76 32.69 -2.70
CA ILE A 80 18.12 32.82 -2.12
C ILE A 80 18.89 33.94 -2.83
N TYR A 81 18.86 33.96 -4.17
CA TYR A 81 19.51 35.01 -4.94
C TYR A 81 18.98 36.41 -4.58
N LEU A 82 17.66 36.57 -4.50
CA LEU A 82 17.02 37.82 -4.15
C LEU A 82 17.47 38.29 -2.76
N ILE A 83 17.42 37.45 -1.74
CA ILE A 83 17.83 37.77 -0.38
C ILE A 83 19.30 38.20 -0.35
N PHE A 84 20.18 37.42 -0.98
CA PHE A 84 21.63 37.67 -0.98
C PHE A 84 22.04 38.87 -1.84
N SER A 85 21.20 39.29 -2.78
CA SER A 85 21.45 40.53 -3.53
C SER A 85 21.45 41.78 -2.63
N PHE A 86 20.91 41.69 -1.43
CA PHE A 86 20.89 42.75 -0.41
C PHE A 86 22.05 42.67 0.60
N LEU A 87 22.78 41.54 0.64
CA LEU A 87 23.80 41.30 1.67
C LEU A 87 25.21 41.40 1.07
N PRO A 88 26.20 41.91 1.83
CA PRO A 88 27.59 42.05 1.40
C PRO A 88 28.34 40.68 1.48
N ILE A 89 27.71 39.62 1.07
CA ILE A 89 28.25 38.26 1.20
C ILE A 89 28.43 37.62 -0.18
N SER A 90 29.45 36.80 -0.31
CA SER A 90 29.66 36.00 -1.51
C SER A 90 28.52 34.99 -1.71
N TYR A 91 27.98 34.92 -2.91
CA TYR A 91 26.90 33.98 -3.28
C TYR A 91 27.24 32.51 -3.03
N ILE A 92 28.53 32.15 -2.98
CA ILE A 92 28.94 30.76 -2.71
C ILE A 92 28.48 30.28 -1.32
N PHE A 93 28.46 31.17 -0.31
CA PHE A 93 27.96 30.82 1.02
C PHE A 93 26.45 30.58 1.01
N ALA A 94 25.70 31.39 0.24
CA ALA A 94 24.27 31.27 0.12
C ALA A 94 23.85 29.95 -0.54
N PHE A 95 24.44 29.68 -1.70
CA PHE A 95 24.11 28.48 -2.46
C PHE A 95 24.70 27.21 -1.83
N GLY A 96 25.82 27.33 -1.11
CA GLY A 96 26.33 26.27 -0.26
C GLY A 96 25.36 25.86 0.84
N ALA A 97 24.68 26.84 1.46
CA ALA A 97 23.68 26.57 2.48
C ALA A 97 22.44 25.82 1.95
N PHE A 98 22.20 25.86 0.63
CA PHE A 98 21.08 25.17 -0.01
C PHE A 98 21.35 23.66 -0.24
N ILE A 99 22.59 23.18 -0.18
CA ILE A 99 22.99 21.81 -0.48
C ILE A 99 22.14 20.74 0.24
N PRO A 100 21.88 20.80 1.57
CA PRO A 100 21.08 19.79 2.23
C PRO A 100 19.66 19.67 1.67
N LEU A 101 19.05 20.79 1.31
CA LEU A 101 17.69 20.82 0.77
C LEU A 101 17.61 20.15 -0.60
N ILE A 102 18.58 20.34 -1.47
CA ILE A 102 18.60 19.69 -2.80
C ILE A 102 19.06 18.23 -2.72
N ASN A 103 19.87 17.85 -1.73
CA ASN A 103 20.33 16.49 -1.55
C ASN A 103 19.17 15.51 -1.25
N TYR A 104 18.19 15.92 -0.44
CA TYR A 104 17.07 15.05 -0.09
C TYR A 104 16.26 14.53 -1.28
N PRO A 105 15.77 15.36 -2.19
CA PRO A 105 15.07 14.85 -3.37
C PRO A 105 15.97 14.07 -4.32
N LEU A 106 17.27 14.37 -4.36
CA LEU A 106 18.23 13.60 -5.18
C LEU A 106 18.41 12.16 -4.68
N LEU A 107 18.32 11.92 -3.36
CA LEU A 107 18.40 10.58 -2.79
C LEU A 107 17.31 9.63 -3.30
N LEU A 108 16.19 10.16 -3.78
CA LEU A 108 15.12 9.34 -4.39
C LEU A 108 15.52 8.78 -5.77
N ASP A 109 16.32 9.55 -6.52
CA ASP A 109 16.66 9.25 -7.90
C ASP A 109 18.03 8.60 -8.05
N HIS A 110 18.97 9.07 -7.26
CA HIS A 110 20.38 8.69 -7.34
C HIS A 110 20.82 7.91 -6.11
N GLY A 111 21.89 7.15 -6.22
CA GLY A 111 22.55 6.55 -5.07
C GLY A 111 23.17 7.63 -4.18
N GLU A 112 23.43 7.31 -2.91
CA GLU A 112 23.91 8.26 -1.90
C GLU A 112 25.16 9.05 -2.36
N LYS A 113 26.15 8.37 -2.94
CA LYS A 113 27.38 8.99 -3.45
C LYS A 113 27.10 9.98 -4.60
N ALA A 114 26.27 9.57 -5.56
CA ALA A 114 25.91 10.43 -6.69
C ALA A 114 25.10 11.65 -6.22
N SER A 115 24.12 11.45 -5.35
CA SER A 115 23.32 12.54 -4.77
C SER A 115 24.18 13.55 -4.03
N PHE A 116 25.15 13.08 -3.24
CA PHE A 116 26.09 13.93 -2.54
C PHE A 116 26.93 14.77 -3.51
N ILE A 117 27.55 14.16 -4.52
CA ILE A 117 28.36 14.87 -5.51
C ILE A 117 27.50 15.89 -6.29
N LEU A 118 26.34 15.47 -6.79
CA LEU A 118 25.44 16.36 -7.53
C LEU A 118 24.93 17.53 -6.66
N SER A 119 24.68 17.31 -5.37
CA SER A 119 24.29 18.39 -4.48
C SER A 119 25.41 19.39 -4.22
N LEU A 120 26.67 18.94 -4.09
CA LEU A 120 27.84 19.84 -3.98
C LEU A 120 27.95 20.73 -5.21
N PHE A 121 27.83 20.17 -6.41
CA PHE A 121 27.89 20.96 -7.65
C PHE A 121 26.73 21.96 -7.73
N SER A 122 25.54 21.66 -7.20
CA SER A 122 24.43 22.61 -7.16
C SER A 122 24.76 23.88 -6.35
N GLY A 123 25.57 23.76 -5.31
CA GLY A 123 26.05 24.90 -4.52
C GLY A 123 27.19 25.69 -5.21
N LEU A 124 27.96 25.04 -6.06
CA LEU A 124 29.11 25.65 -6.74
C LEU A 124 28.73 26.35 -8.06
N ILE A 125 27.85 25.74 -8.86
CA ILE A 125 27.49 26.22 -10.21
C ILE A 125 27.06 27.70 -10.21
N PRO A 126 26.12 28.16 -9.35
CA PRO A 126 25.72 29.57 -9.35
C PRO A 126 26.87 30.52 -9.05
N SER A 127 27.77 30.12 -8.17
CA SER A 127 28.93 30.94 -7.79
C SER A 127 29.99 31.00 -8.90
N ILE A 128 30.15 29.92 -9.66
CA ILE A 128 31.03 29.89 -10.85
C ILE A 128 30.47 30.84 -11.91
N VAL A 129 29.17 30.75 -12.21
CA VAL A 129 28.50 31.61 -13.19
C VAL A 129 28.57 33.07 -12.83
N LEU A 130 28.46 33.40 -11.55
CA LEU A 130 28.54 34.76 -11.04
C LEU A 130 29.98 35.25 -10.83
N PHE A 131 30.98 34.44 -11.15
CA PHE A 131 32.40 34.75 -10.93
C PHE A 131 32.73 35.18 -9.49
N ARG A 132 32.05 34.58 -8.51
CA ARG A 132 32.15 34.93 -7.08
C ARG A 132 32.52 33.71 -6.23
N ILE A 133 33.61 33.05 -6.59
CA ILE A 133 34.17 31.93 -5.83
C ILE A 133 35.25 32.45 -4.90
N THR A 134 35.17 32.06 -3.62
CA THR A 134 36.22 32.28 -2.63
C THR A 134 36.71 30.95 -2.07
N PHE A 135 37.98 30.89 -1.65
CA PHE A 135 38.55 29.67 -1.04
C PHE A 135 37.77 29.24 0.20
N LEU A 136 37.44 30.20 1.09
CA LEU A 136 36.63 29.95 2.28
C LEU A 136 35.21 29.46 1.93
N GLY A 137 34.62 29.99 0.86
CA GLY A 137 33.32 29.54 0.37
C GLY A 137 33.33 28.09 -0.11
N VAL A 138 34.41 27.63 -0.79
CA VAL A 138 34.55 26.24 -1.17
C VAL A 138 34.69 25.34 0.05
N ILE A 139 35.48 25.72 1.04
CA ILE A 139 35.58 24.98 2.32
C ILE A 139 34.20 24.90 2.99
N TYR A 140 33.46 26.00 3.03
CA TYR A 140 32.12 26.03 3.58
C TYR A 140 31.19 25.03 2.86
N VAL A 141 31.17 25.03 1.52
CA VAL A 141 30.39 24.08 0.71
C VAL A 141 30.72 22.64 1.07
N LEU A 142 32.00 22.32 1.24
CA LEU A 142 32.44 20.97 1.62
C LEU A 142 31.97 20.60 3.04
N ILE A 143 32.06 21.54 3.99
CA ILE A 143 31.57 21.32 5.37
C ILE A 143 30.06 21.09 5.38
N ILE A 144 29.29 21.87 4.64
CA ILE A 144 27.84 21.71 4.56
C ILE A 144 27.45 20.39 3.88
N GLY A 145 28.19 20.00 2.84
CA GLY A 145 28.06 18.68 2.24
C GLY A 145 28.28 17.55 3.26
N LEU A 146 29.32 17.69 4.10
CA LEU A 146 29.60 16.73 5.15
C LEU A 146 28.48 16.66 6.20
N VAL A 147 27.90 17.79 6.60
CA VAL A 147 26.74 17.84 7.49
C VAL A 147 25.55 17.04 6.89
N SER A 148 25.28 17.25 5.61
CA SER A 148 24.24 16.50 4.90
C SER A 148 24.53 14.99 4.85
N LEU A 149 25.79 14.61 4.60
CA LEU A 149 26.22 13.21 4.56
C LEU A 149 26.09 12.53 5.93
N ILE A 150 26.51 13.21 7.01
CA ILE A 150 26.39 12.68 8.37
C ILE A 150 24.93 12.44 8.72
N TYR A 151 24.04 13.35 8.35
CA TYR A 151 22.61 13.19 8.61
C TYR A 151 22.03 11.96 7.88
N VAL A 152 22.36 11.79 6.60
CA VAL A 152 21.96 10.61 5.81
C VAL A 152 22.51 9.32 6.43
N TYR A 153 23.75 9.34 6.89
CA TYR A 153 24.36 8.21 7.59
C TYR A 153 23.58 7.85 8.87
N GLU A 154 23.18 8.83 9.68
CA GLU A 154 22.39 8.59 10.90
C GLU A 154 21.00 7.99 10.61
N ILE A 155 20.33 8.44 9.56
CA ILE A 155 19.07 7.84 9.10
C ILE A 155 19.27 6.36 8.74
N ASN A 156 20.30 6.06 7.96
CA ASN A 156 20.63 4.69 7.55
C ASN A 156 21.01 3.81 8.74
N ARG A 157 21.80 4.35 9.68
CA ARG A 157 22.20 3.67 10.92
C ARG A 157 21.00 3.28 11.78
N LYS A 158 19.99 4.15 11.87
CA LYS A 158 18.75 3.83 12.59
C LYS A 158 17.97 2.69 11.92
N GLY A 159 17.83 2.70 10.60
CA GLY A 159 17.21 1.59 9.86
C GLY A 159 17.94 0.27 10.09
N ASN A 160 19.26 0.28 10.00
CA ASN A 160 20.06 -0.93 10.29
C ASN A 160 19.82 -1.49 11.70
N LYS A 161 19.62 -0.63 12.70
CA LYS A 161 19.35 -1.07 14.08
C LYS A 161 17.97 -1.69 14.26
N ILE A 162 16.97 -1.27 13.50
CA ILE A 162 15.56 -1.68 13.68
C ILE A 162 15.20 -2.80 12.70
N ILE A 163 15.56 -2.64 11.42
CA ILE A 163 15.14 -3.51 10.32
C ILE A 163 16.28 -4.47 9.90
N GLY A 164 17.53 -4.14 10.23
CA GLY A 164 18.71 -4.82 9.69
C GLY A 164 19.10 -4.36 8.28
N ILE A 165 18.44 -3.33 7.76
CA ILE A 165 18.65 -2.77 6.41
C ILE A 165 18.77 -1.24 6.53
N PRO A 166 19.68 -0.57 5.77
CA PRO A 166 19.74 0.89 5.72
C PRO A 166 18.38 1.49 5.30
N SER A 167 17.95 2.55 6.00
CA SER A 167 16.63 3.13 5.77
C SER A 167 16.37 3.53 4.32
N LEU A 168 17.36 4.09 3.64
CA LEU A 168 17.21 4.51 2.23
C LEU A 168 17.01 3.34 1.28
N ASN A 169 17.53 2.15 1.60
CA ASN A 169 17.31 0.96 0.77
C ASN A 169 15.85 0.47 0.83
N VAL A 170 15.14 0.79 1.90
CA VAL A 170 13.71 0.49 2.07
C VAL A 170 12.84 1.62 1.49
N ILE A 171 13.09 2.84 1.92
CA ILE A 171 12.26 4.01 1.60
C ILE A 171 12.32 4.36 0.11
N ARG A 172 13.50 4.28 -0.51
CA ARG A 172 13.70 4.71 -1.90
C ARG A 172 12.88 3.92 -2.91
N PRO A 173 12.92 2.55 -2.95
CA PRO A 173 12.06 1.80 -3.86
C PRO A 173 10.58 2.07 -3.62
N PHE A 174 10.16 2.20 -2.36
CA PHE A 174 8.77 2.51 -1.99
C PHE A 174 8.33 3.87 -2.53
N LEU A 175 9.09 4.95 -2.25
CA LEU A 175 8.76 6.28 -2.74
C LEU A 175 8.80 6.38 -4.27
N ARG A 176 9.70 5.64 -4.93
CA ARG A 176 9.75 5.58 -6.39
C ARG A 176 8.54 4.88 -6.99
N ALA A 177 8.08 3.81 -6.39
CA ALA A 177 6.85 3.13 -6.82
C ALA A 177 5.64 4.07 -6.71
N VAL A 178 5.46 4.74 -5.57
CA VAL A 178 4.32 5.64 -5.34
C VAL A 178 4.41 6.91 -6.19
N SER A 179 5.58 7.60 -6.19
CA SER A 179 5.72 8.91 -6.84
C SER A 179 5.92 8.81 -8.36
N TYR A 180 6.52 7.74 -8.85
CA TYR A 180 6.98 7.62 -10.25
C TYR A 180 6.33 6.45 -10.98
N LYS A 181 5.47 5.69 -10.30
CA LYS A 181 4.87 4.46 -10.84
C LYS A 181 5.93 3.44 -11.31
N LYS A 182 7.06 3.38 -10.60
CA LYS A 182 8.14 2.41 -10.83
C LYS A 182 7.98 1.21 -9.91
N ASP A 183 6.91 0.46 -10.13
CA ASP A 183 6.52 -0.70 -9.32
C ASP A 183 7.63 -1.77 -9.30
N GLU A 184 8.34 -1.95 -10.43
CA GLU A 184 9.42 -2.92 -10.58
C GLU A 184 10.58 -2.69 -9.57
N ASP A 185 10.92 -1.45 -9.25
CA ASP A 185 11.99 -1.14 -8.28
C ASP A 185 11.63 -1.68 -6.88
N LEU A 186 10.35 -1.55 -6.51
CA LEU A 186 9.86 -2.05 -5.24
C LEU A 186 9.75 -3.58 -5.24
N GLU A 187 9.21 -4.18 -6.30
CA GLU A 187 9.13 -5.63 -6.42
C GLU A 187 10.51 -6.29 -6.37
N ASN A 188 11.50 -5.73 -7.08
CA ASN A 188 12.89 -6.21 -7.01
C ASN A 188 13.50 -6.11 -5.61
N PHE A 189 13.14 -5.10 -4.84
CA PHE A 189 13.54 -4.98 -3.44
C PHE A 189 12.83 -6.04 -2.57
N LEU A 190 11.51 -6.18 -2.71
CA LEU A 190 10.71 -7.16 -1.96
C LEU A 190 11.16 -8.60 -2.25
N GLU A 191 11.47 -8.94 -3.50
CA GLU A 191 12.02 -10.25 -3.86
C GLU A 191 13.33 -10.57 -3.13
N LYS A 192 14.22 -9.58 -2.98
CA LYS A 192 15.50 -9.76 -2.28
C LYS A 192 15.33 -10.07 -0.79
N ILE A 193 14.35 -9.45 -0.14
CA ILE A 193 14.12 -9.61 1.31
C ILE A 193 13.11 -10.72 1.64
N SER A 194 12.39 -11.24 0.65
CA SER A 194 11.38 -12.29 0.82
C SER A 194 12.00 -13.62 1.23
N VAL A 195 11.23 -14.45 1.91
CA VAL A 195 11.67 -15.74 2.41
C VAL A 195 10.98 -16.88 1.65
N PRO A 196 11.69 -18.00 1.37
CA PRO A 196 11.09 -19.16 0.74
C PRO A 196 10.14 -19.85 1.73
N THR A 197 8.98 -20.28 1.22
CA THR A 197 7.98 -20.99 2.01
C THR A 197 7.19 -21.99 1.14
N ILE A 198 6.35 -22.78 1.79
CA ILE A 198 5.35 -23.63 1.13
C ILE A 198 3.99 -23.14 1.62
N ILE A 199 3.14 -22.76 0.67
CA ILE A 199 1.76 -22.36 0.92
C ILE A 199 0.79 -23.46 0.46
N ASN A 200 -0.41 -23.47 1.04
CA ASN A 200 -1.50 -24.34 0.62
C ASN A 200 -2.51 -23.52 -0.18
N ILE A 201 -3.06 -24.11 -1.22
CA ILE A 201 -4.16 -23.51 -1.99
C ILE A 201 -5.23 -24.58 -2.18
N ALA A 202 -6.44 -24.27 -1.72
CA ALA A 202 -7.60 -25.11 -1.90
C ALA A 202 -8.47 -24.58 -3.03
N THR A 203 -9.00 -25.48 -3.85
CA THR A 203 -9.94 -25.18 -4.92
C THR A 203 -11.14 -26.10 -4.81
N PHE A 204 -12.32 -25.50 -4.75
CA PHE A 204 -13.60 -26.19 -4.85
C PHE A 204 -14.23 -25.84 -6.20
N LYS A 205 -14.73 -26.84 -6.89
CA LYS A 205 -15.58 -26.66 -8.05
C LYS A 205 -16.98 -27.14 -7.70
N ILE A 206 -17.94 -26.23 -7.73
CA ILE A 206 -19.34 -26.47 -7.39
C ILE A 206 -20.17 -26.12 -8.62
N GLY A 207 -20.58 -27.14 -9.39
CA GLY A 207 -21.13 -26.92 -10.72
C GLY A 207 -20.12 -26.19 -11.62
N ASP A 208 -20.48 -25.01 -12.14
CA ASP A 208 -19.63 -24.20 -13.01
C ASP A 208 -18.81 -23.14 -12.25
N MET A 209 -18.94 -23.05 -10.92
CA MET A 209 -18.24 -22.07 -10.10
C MET A 209 -16.97 -22.66 -9.49
N TYR A 210 -15.93 -21.86 -9.41
CA TYR A 210 -14.69 -22.19 -8.70
C TYR A 210 -14.55 -21.30 -7.46
N PHE A 211 -14.32 -21.90 -6.30
CA PHE A 211 -13.99 -21.21 -5.06
C PHE A 211 -12.54 -21.50 -4.73
N VAL A 212 -11.70 -20.47 -4.74
CA VAL A 212 -10.26 -20.57 -4.51
C VAL A 212 -9.91 -19.95 -3.17
N LEU A 213 -9.27 -20.72 -2.30
CA LEU A 213 -8.89 -20.35 -0.94
C LEU A 213 -7.37 -20.50 -0.78
N PRO A 214 -6.60 -19.46 -1.14
CA PRO A 214 -5.14 -19.53 -1.09
C PRO A 214 -4.62 -19.09 0.29
N GLN A 215 -3.56 -19.72 0.75
CA GLN A 215 -2.76 -19.25 1.89
C GLN A 215 -1.87 -18.09 1.46
N ILE A 216 -2.50 -17.02 0.99
CA ILE A 216 -1.86 -15.78 0.51
C ILE A 216 -2.70 -14.61 1.01
N HIS A 217 -2.04 -13.53 1.40
CA HIS A 217 -2.68 -12.24 1.58
C HIS A 217 -2.58 -11.43 0.26
N PHE A 218 -3.58 -10.61 -0.07
CA PHE A 218 -3.66 -9.90 -1.36
C PHE A 218 -3.08 -8.48 -1.27
N GLY A 219 -1.93 -8.33 -0.59
CA GLY A 219 -1.09 -7.13 -0.52
C GLY A 219 0.01 -7.17 -1.60
N MET A 220 0.83 -6.18 -1.78
CA MET A 220 1.00 -4.94 -1.02
C MET A 220 -0.07 -3.89 -1.35
N TYR A 221 -0.09 -3.38 -2.61
CA TYR A 221 -1.03 -2.39 -3.13
C TYR A 221 -0.88 -2.21 -4.65
N GLY A 222 -1.91 -1.69 -5.30
CA GLY A 222 -1.88 -1.37 -6.72
C GLY A 222 -1.59 -2.59 -7.60
N ASN A 223 -0.45 -2.60 -8.29
CA ASN A 223 -0.01 -3.72 -9.13
C ASN A 223 1.11 -4.56 -8.48
N ILE A 224 1.49 -4.26 -7.24
CA ILE A 224 2.67 -4.81 -6.57
C ILE A 224 2.31 -6.05 -5.77
N GLY A 225 3.16 -7.06 -5.83
CA GLY A 225 3.01 -8.27 -5.05
C GLY A 225 1.81 -9.12 -5.47
N SER A 226 1.04 -9.55 -4.47
CA SER A 226 -0.17 -10.36 -4.64
C SER A 226 -1.48 -9.57 -4.72
N SER A 227 -1.42 -8.22 -4.77
CA SER A 227 -2.62 -7.38 -4.74
C SER A 227 -3.63 -7.67 -5.87
N LYS A 228 -3.17 -8.16 -7.00
CA LYS A 228 -4.03 -8.56 -8.13
C LYS A 228 -4.21 -10.07 -8.26
N PHE A 229 -3.82 -10.84 -7.28
CA PHE A 229 -3.97 -12.30 -7.33
C PHE A 229 -5.42 -12.75 -7.62
N PRO A 230 -6.47 -12.21 -6.98
CA PRO A 230 -7.85 -12.58 -7.30
C PRO A 230 -8.19 -12.37 -8.78
N TYR A 231 -7.82 -11.23 -9.34
CA TYR A 231 -8.07 -10.91 -10.76
C TYR A 231 -7.30 -11.82 -11.71
N GLN A 232 -6.06 -12.15 -11.37
CA GLN A 232 -5.23 -13.06 -12.17
C GLN A 232 -5.82 -14.47 -12.20
N VAL A 233 -6.40 -14.95 -11.10
CA VAL A 233 -7.13 -16.24 -11.08
C VAL A 233 -8.38 -16.15 -11.96
N GLU A 234 -9.16 -15.08 -11.86
CA GLU A 234 -10.39 -14.89 -12.64
C GLU A 234 -10.15 -14.78 -14.15
N GLU A 235 -8.98 -14.30 -14.58
CA GLU A 235 -8.58 -14.28 -16.00
C GLU A 235 -8.53 -15.68 -16.62
N TYR A 236 -8.11 -16.69 -15.86
CA TYR A 236 -7.94 -18.07 -16.34
C TYR A 236 -9.12 -18.97 -15.97
N LEU A 237 -9.69 -18.79 -14.78
CA LEU A 237 -10.85 -19.55 -14.31
C LEU A 237 -12.09 -18.66 -14.38
N LYS A 238 -12.83 -18.78 -15.48
CA LYS A 238 -14.13 -18.12 -15.58
C LYS A 238 -15.03 -18.58 -14.43
N ASN A 239 -15.80 -17.67 -13.86
CA ASN A 239 -16.64 -17.91 -12.70
C ASN A 239 -15.86 -18.28 -11.40
N ALA A 240 -14.59 -17.95 -11.29
CA ALA A 240 -13.89 -18.08 -10.03
C ALA A 240 -14.28 -16.96 -9.06
N ILE A 241 -14.34 -17.32 -7.79
CA ILE A 241 -14.35 -16.38 -6.64
C ILE A 241 -13.16 -16.75 -5.78
N VAL A 242 -12.32 -15.77 -5.50
CA VAL A 242 -11.13 -15.94 -4.67
C VAL A 242 -11.40 -15.32 -3.30
N PHE A 243 -11.29 -16.11 -2.26
CA PHE A 243 -11.58 -15.66 -0.90
C PHE A 243 -10.31 -15.33 -0.13
N HIS A 244 -10.38 -14.30 0.69
CA HIS A 244 -9.35 -14.03 1.70
C HIS A 244 -9.43 -15.10 2.80
N THR A 245 -8.26 -15.62 3.20
CA THR A 245 -8.14 -16.69 4.19
C THR A 245 -7.17 -16.25 5.29
N PRO A 246 -7.08 -16.97 6.44
CA PRO A 246 -6.22 -16.55 7.53
C PRO A 246 -4.80 -16.21 7.10
N GLY A 247 -4.31 -15.05 7.50
CA GLY A 247 -2.99 -14.50 7.19
C GLY A 247 -3.05 -13.01 6.96
N SER A 248 -1.94 -12.32 7.13
CA SER A 248 -1.82 -10.91 6.87
C SER A 248 -0.61 -10.63 5.96
N HIS A 249 -0.11 -9.42 5.90
CA HIS A 249 1.01 -9.01 5.05
C HIS A 249 2.28 -9.87 5.13
N GLU A 250 2.45 -10.72 6.13
CA GLU A 250 3.52 -11.72 6.15
C GLU A 250 3.37 -12.77 5.05
N LEU A 251 2.16 -12.95 4.53
CA LEU A 251 1.84 -13.85 3.41
C LEU A 251 1.74 -13.14 2.05
N ASP A 252 2.09 -11.86 1.95
CA ASP A 252 2.20 -11.17 0.68
C ASP A 252 3.26 -11.83 -0.20
N LEU A 253 2.93 -12.07 -1.46
CA LEU A 253 3.92 -12.44 -2.46
C LEU A 253 4.76 -11.22 -2.83
N PRO A 254 6.08 -11.39 -3.07
CA PRO A 254 6.97 -10.25 -3.25
C PRO A 254 6.83 -9.51 -4.59
N SER A 255 6.22 -10.15 -5.59
CA SER A 255 6.05 -9.55 -6.91
C SER A 255 4.83 -10.08 -7.66
N SER A 256 4.34 -9.29 -8.59
CA SER A 256 3.28 -9.66 -9.54
C SER A 256 3.68 -10.86 -10.42
N ARG A 257 4.97 -11.01 -10.71
CA ARG A 257 5.54 -12.16 -11.41
C ARG A 257 5.38 -13.45 -10.59
N GLU A 258 5.72 -13.41 -9.30
CA GLU A 258 5.56 -14.54 -8.39
C GLU A 258 4.08 -14.88 -8.21
N SER A 259 3.21 -13.86 -8.14
CA SER A 259 1.76 -14.02 -8.10
C SER A 259 1.23 -14.81 -9.31
N ARG A 260 1.61 -14.44 -10.53
CA ARG A 260 1.23 -15.17 -11.75
C ARG A 260 1.73 -16.61 -11.75
N ARG A 261 2.98 -16.84 -11.32
CA ARG A 261 3.52 -18.20 -11.20
C ARG A 261 2.70 -19.07 -10.25
N VAL A 262 2.25 -18.49 -9.13
CA VAL A 262 1.38 -19.21 -8.19
C VAL A 262 0.00 -19.50 -8.81
N VAL A 263 -0.57 -18.57 -9.58
CA VAL A 263 -1.82 -18.81 -10.33
C VAL A 263 -1.67 -19.97 -11.29
N GLU A 264 -0.57 -20.10 -12.02
CA GLU A 264 -0.31 -21.24 -12.90
C GLU A 264 -0.32 -22.58 -12.14
N GLU A 265 0.13 -22.60 -10.89
CA GLU A 265 0.05 -23.79 -10.04
C GLU A 265 -1.40 -24.08 -9.60
N VAL A 266 -2.22 -23.05 -9.32
CA VAL A 266 -3.65 -23.22 -9.02
C VAL A 266 -4.36 -23.96 -10.15
N LEU A 267 -4.05 -23.63 -11.41
CA LEU A 267 -4.66 -24.26 -12.59
C LEU A 267 -4.32 -25.75 -12.74
N LYS A 268 -3.23 -26.20 -12.13
CA LYS A 268 -2.79 -27.62 -12.14
C LYS A 268 -3.41 -28.43 -11.01
N THR A 269 -4.26 -27.85 -10.17
CA THR A 269 -4.85 -28.54 -9.02
C THR A 269 -5.70 -29.71 -9.50
N LYS A 270 -5.35 -30.89 -9.07
CA LYS A 270 -6.20 -32.08 -9.26
C LYS A 270 -7.42 -31.97 -8.34
N LEU A 271 -8.61 -32.12 -8.92
CA LEU A 271 -9.87 -32.09 -8.22
C LEU A 271 -10.46 -33.48 -8.10
N ASP A 272 -10.81 -33.92 -6.89
CA ASP A 272 -11.45 -35.18 -6.59
C ASP A 272 -12.92 -34.95 -6.24
N LYS A 273 -13.79 -35.87 -6.61
CA LYS A 273 -15.22 -35.81 -6.28
C LYS A 273 -15.44 -35.85 -4.76
N ILE A 274 -16.28 -34.96 -4.32
CA ILE A 274 -16.81 -34.90 -2.95
C ILE A 274 -18.32 -34.71 -3.01
N TYR A 275 -19.00 -34.85 -1.90
CA TYR A 275 -20.45 -34.59 -1.86
C TYR A 275 -20.80 -33.55 -0.75
N PHE A 276 -21.83 -32.78 -1.05
CA PHE A 276 -22.37 -31.79 -0.17
C PHE A 276 -23.15 -32.45 0.98
N THR A 277 -23.03 -31.92 2.20
CA THR A 277 -23.66 -32.47 3.41
C THR A 277 -24.54 -31.46 4.17
N GLY A 278 -24.55 -30.19 3.76
CA GLY A 278 -25.44 -29.19 4.31
C GLY A 278 -24.80 -27.84 4.56
N ILE A 279 -25.64 -26.90 4.98
CA ILE A 279 -25.27 -25.57 5.45
C ILE A 279 -25.50 -25.55 6.97
N GLU A 280 -24.62 -24.91 7.72
CA GLU A 280 -24.82 -24.69 9.16
C GLU A 280 -24.22 -23.35 9.61
N SER A 281 -24.88 -22.73 10.56
CA SER A 281 -24.37 -21.52 11.20
C SER A 281 -24.31 -21.70 12.71
N GLN A 282 -23.27 -21.17 13.34
CA GLN A 282 -23.09 -21.24 14.79
C GLN A 282 -22.35 -20.00 15.31
N ASN A 283 -22.69 -19.63 16.54
CA ASN A 283 -21.99 -18.58 17.27
C ASN A 283 -20.93 -19.19 18.19
N ILE A 284 -19.70 -18.66 18.13
CA ILE A 284 -18.57 -19.09 18.95
C ILE A 284 -17.91 -17.85 19.53
N GLY A 285 -18.20 -17.56 20.80
CA GLY A 285 -17.77 -16.31 21.41
C GLY A 285 -18.32 -15.11 20.63
N ASP A 286 -17.43 -14.27 20.14
CA ASP A 286 -17.80 -13.08 19.36
C ASP A 286 -17.98 -13.36 17.86
N PHE A 287 -17.73 -14.60 17.41
CA PHE A 287 -17.80 -14.96 16.00
C PHE A 287 -19.15 -15.58 15.63
N ASN A 288 -19.68 -15.18 14.49
CA ASN A 288 -20.72 -15.89 13.76
C ASN A 288 -20.06 -16.60 12.58
N ILE A 289 -20.15 -17.92 12.54
CA ILE A 289 -19.50 -18.75 11.52
C ILE A 289 -20.55 -19.55 10.77
N THR A 290 -20.68 -19.27 9.47
CA THR A 290 -21.57 -20.02 8.57
C THR A 290 -20.74 -20.89 7.64
N SER A 291 -21.03 -22.18 7.60
CA SER A 291 -20.24 -23.20 6.90
C SER A 291 -21.03 -23.89 5.80
N ILE A 292 -20.39 -24.05 4.64
CA ILE A 292 -20.76 -25.00 3.60
C ILE A 292 -19.99 -26.29 3.89
N ARG A 293 -20.72 -27.37 4.18
CA ARG A 293 -20.13 -28.65 4.58
C ARG A 293 -20.11 -29.64 3.46
N PHE A 294 -18.98 -30.34 3.32
CA PHE A 294 -18.80 -31.50 2.43
C PHE A 294 -18.28 -32.67 3.25
N ASP A 295 -18.28 -33.86 2.67
CA ASP A 295 -17.79 -35.08 3.34
C ASP A 295 -16.30 -35.03 3.74
N LYS A 296 -15.48 -34.36 2.94
CA LYS A 296 -14.01 -34.32 3.13
C LYS A 296 -13.46 -32.92 3.47
N ALA A 297 -14.27 -31.88 3.37
CA ALA A 297 -13.82 -30.51 3.58
C ALA A 297 -14.98 -29.59 3.97
N SER A 298 -14.68 -28.35 4.36
CA SER A 298 -15.69 -27.30 4.55
C SER A 298 -15.14 -25.92 4.22
N ILE A 299 -16.04 -25.01 3.83
CA ILE A 299 -15.75 -23.58 3.68
C ILE A 299 -16.58 -22.85 4.75
N SER A 300 -15.92 -22.15 5.64
CA SER A 300 -16.54 -21.50 6.79
C SER A 300 -16.28 -19.98 6.75
N PHE A 301 -17.33 -19.22 6.57
CA PHE A 301 -17.31 -17.77 6.51
C PHE A 301 -17.36 -17.19 7.92
N VAL A 302 -16.29 -16.53 8.32
CA VAL A 302 -16.13 -15.98 9.66
C VAL A 302 -16.49 -14.51 9.67
N GLN A 303 -17.46 -14.15 10.50
CA GLN A 303 -17.88 -12.79 10.77
C GLN A 303 -17.73 -12.51 12.27
N ARG A 304 -17.49 -11.24 12.61
CA ARG A 304 -17.39 -10.80 14.01
C ARG A 304 -18.27 -9.57 14.19
N PRO A 305 -19.57 -9.77 14.39
CA PRO A 305 -20.52 -8.67 14.54
C PRO A 305 -20.12 -7.71 15.65
N ASN A 306 -20.25 -6.39 15.42
CA ASN A 306 -19.90 -5.29 16.34
C ASN A 306 -18.41 -5.11 16.69
N LYS A 307 -17.52 -5.96 16.21
CA LYS A 307 -16.07 -5.85 16.47
C LYS A 307 -15.23 -5.83 15.20
N GLY A 308 -15.73 -6.42 14.12
CA GLY A 308 -15.01 -6.57 12.87
C GLY A 308 -13.81 -7.51 12.94
N ILE A 309 -13.24 -7.77 11.79
CA ILE A 309 -12.01 -8.53 11.59
C ILE A 309 -11.18 -7.74 10.58
N ASP A 310 -9.89 -7.51 10.92
CA ASP A 310 -8.92 -7.03 9.94
C ASP A 310 -8.32 -8.25 9.24
N ASP A 311 -7.56 -9.08 9.99
CA ASP A 311 -7.02 -10.32 9.48
C ASP A 311 -7.21 -11.47 10.48
N LEU A 312 -7.64 -12.64 10.00
CA LEU A 312 -7.60 -13.86 10.78
C LEU A 312 -6.14 -14.33 10.92
N PRO A 313 -5.72 -14.81 12.12
CA PRO A 313 -4.33 -15.21 12.34
C PRO A 313 -3.86 -16.33 11.42
N GLY A 314 -2.78 -16.13 10.67
CA GLY A 314 -2.20 -17.09 9.72
C GLY A 314 -1.78 -18.42 10.36
N GLY A 315 -1.52 -18.45 11.68
CA GLY A 315 -1.23 -19.67 12.43
C GLY A 315 -2.33 -20.74 12.38
N LEU A 316 -3.57 -20.37 12.06
CA LEU A 316 -4.70 -21.29 11.87
C LEU A 316 -4.50 -22.25 10.70
N TRP A 317 -3.70 -21.89 9.71
CA TRP A 317 -3.43 -22.75 8.56
C TRP A 317 -2.80 -24.09 8.91
N ARG A 318 -2.09 -24.16 10.04
CA ARG A 318 -1.55 -25.44 10.52
C ARG A 318 -2.66 -26.48 10.76
N ASP A 319 -3.75 -26.06 11.35
CA ASP A 319 -4.89 -26.93 11.65
C ASP A 319 -5.79 -27.07 10.43
N ILE A 320 -6.03 -26.00 9.66
CA ILE A 320 -6.80 -26.01 8.41
C ILE A 320 -6.23 -27.02 7.40
N ALA A 321 -4.91 -27.04 7.23
CA ALA A 321 -4.26 -27.97 6.29
C ALA A 321 -4.45 -29.45 6.67
N LEU A 322 -4.65 -29.76 7.96
CA LEU A 322 -4.91 -31.10 8.45
C LEU A 322 -6.39 -31.48 8.34
N THR A 323 -7.27 -30.61 8.79
CA THR A 323 -8.70 -30.91 8.91
C THR A 323 -9.49 -30.63 7.63
N LYS A 324 -8.97 -29.80 6.71
CA LYS A 324 -9.65 -29.27 5.52
C LYS A 324 -10.90 -28.44 5.87
N ASN A 325 -10.95 -27.88 7.07
CA ASN A 325 -11.95 -26.90 7.48
C ASN A 325 -11.41 -25.49 7.17
N PHE A 326 -11.65 -25.01 5.95
CA PHE A 326 -11.13 -23.73 5.49
C PHE A 326 -11.94 -22.59 6.08
N LEU A 327 -11.23 -21.56 6.58
CA LEU A 327 -11.83 -20.32 7.03
C LEU A 327 -11.71 -19.27 5.93
N VAL A 328 -12.79 -18.54 5.71
CA VAL A 328 -12.83 -17.32 4.92
C VAL A 328 -12.98 -16.16 5.88
N ASP A 329 -12.06 -15.23 5.81
CA ASP A 329 -12.20 -13.95 6.46
C ASP A 329 -13.10 -13.06 5.61
N CYS A 330 -14.24 -12.67 6.16
CA CYS A 330 -15.24 -11.96 5.35
C CYS A 330 -14.87 -10.51 5.06
N HIS A 331 -13.98 -9.89 5.83
CA HIS A 331 -13.61 -8.47 5.70
C HIS A 331 -14.80 -7.55 5.41
N ASN A 332 -15.85 -7.67 6.24
CA ASN A 332 -17.14 -7.02 6.00
C ASN A 332 -17.55 -6.00 7.06
N GLU A 333 -16.57 -5.55 7.86
CA GLU A 333 -16.79 -4.57 8.92
C GLU A 333 -15.48 -3.85 9.26
N THR A 334 -15.47 -2.53 9.21
CA THR A 334 -14.28 -1.70 9.49
C THR A 334 -13.95 -1.50 10.96
N LEU A 335 -14.76 -2.01 11.87
CA LEU A 335 -14.36 -2.12 13.27
C LEU A 335 -13.28 -3.19 13.38
N THR A 336 -12.11 -2.83 13.89
CA THR A 336 -10.95 -3.71 13.90
C THR A 336 -10.45 -3.92 15.31
N ASP A 337 -11.15 -4.77 16.07
CA ASP A 337 -10.63 -5.24 17.35
C ASP A 337 -9.66 -6.41 17.13
N GLU A 338 -8.48 -6.31 17.71
CA GLU A 338 -7.47 -7.39 17.62
C GLU A 338 -8.05 -8.73 18.10
N ILE A 339 -7.63 -9.80 17.41
CA ILE A 339 -7.96 -11.17 17.81
C ILE A 339 -6.98 -11.60 18.91
N GLY A 340 -7.49 -11.71 20.13
CA GLY A 340 -6.70 -12.10 21.27
C GLY A 340 -6.49 -13.63 21.35
N LYS A 341 -5.75 -14.07 22.38
CA LYS A 341 -5.44 -15.48 22.60
C LYS A 341 -6.70 -16.36 22.80
N ARG A 342 -7.74 -15.81 23.43
CA ARG A 342 -9.01 -16.51 23.66
C ARG A 342 -9.72 -16.77 22.34
N GLU A 343 -9.89 -15.73 21.54
CA GLU A 343 -10.54 -15.76 20.23
C GLU A 343 -9.80 -16.69 19.26
N TYR A 344 -8.47 -16.60 19.25
CA TYR A 344 -7.62 -17.53 18.48
C TYR A 344 -7.86 -18.99 18.87
N THR A 345 -7.96 -19.28 20.17
CA THR A 345 -8.22 -20.65 20.67
C THR A 345 -9.60 -21.13 20.22
N GLN A 346 -10.61 -20.28 20.31
CA GLN A 346 -11.98 -20.60 19.86
C GLN A 346 -12.02 -20.95 18.36
N LEU A 347 -11.39 -20.15 17.50
CA LEU A 347 -11.30 -20.42 16.06
C LEU A 347 -10.53 -21.71 15.78
N ARG A 348 -9.40 -21.93 16.48
CA ARG A 348 -8.61 -23.14 16.32
C ARG A 348 -9.40 -24.40 16.71
N ASP A 349 -10.12 -24.38 17.81
CA ASP A 349 -10.92 -25.50 18.28
C ASP A 349 -12.10 -25.75 17.33
N PHE A 350 -12.70 -24.69 16.76
CA PHE A 350 -13.68 -24.83 15.69
C PHE A 350 -13.10 -25.54 14.45
N VAL A 351 -11.92 -25.12 13.98
CA VAL A 351 -11.24 -25.74 12.81
C VAL A 351 -10.97 -27.23 13.06
N ARG A 352 -10.63 -27.61 14.28
CA ARG A 352 -10.34 -29.00 14.68
C ARG A 352 -11.59 -29.88 14.79
N THR A 353 -12.76 -29.28 14.90
CA THR A 353 -14.00 -30.03 15.04
C THR A 353 -14.51 -30.47 13.68
N THR A 354 -14.50 -31.77 13.43
CA THR A 354 -15.09 -32.36 12.23
C THR A 354 -16.43 -32.97 12.56
N LYS A 355 -17.47 -32.63 11.79
CA LYS A 355 -18.80 -33.25 11.91
C LYS A 355 -19.10 -33.96 10.60
N ILE A 356 -19.35 -35.25 10.67
CA ILE A 356 -19.79 -36.05 9.53
C ILE A 356 -21.30 -35.97 9.48
N LYS A 357 -21.86 -35.55 8.35
CA LYS A 357 -23.28 -35.49 8.08
C LYS A 357 -23.61 -36.32 6.83
N PRO A 358 -24.87 -36.81 6.70
CA PRO A 358 -25.31 -37.52 5.50
C PRO A 358 -25.26 -36.60 4.27
N LYS A 359 -25.19 -37.19 3.10
CA LYS A 359 -25.25 -36.48 1.82
C LYS A 359 -26.57 -35.72 1.71
N SER A 360 -26.48 -34.50 1.20
CA SER A 360 -27.64 -33.67 0.83
C SER A 360 -27.51 -33.22 -0.63
N ASP A 361 -28.65 -32.87 -1.25
CA ASP A 361 -28.68 -32.31 -2.60
C ASP A 361 -28.54 -30.80 -2.56
N LEU A 362 -27.75 -30.27 -3.48
CA LEU A 362 -27.41 -28.86 -3.58
C LEU A 362 -27.95 -28.25 -4.87
N GLN A 363 -28.52 -27.04 -4.78
CA GLN A 363 -28.68 -26.16 -5.92
C GLN A 363 -27.76 -24.96 -5.78
N LEU A 364 -27.25 -24.45 -6.90
CA LEU A 364 -26.43 -23.27 -6.97
C LEU A 364 -26.95 -22.31 -8.05
N GLY A 365 -27.12 -21.05 -7.69
CA GLY A 365 -27.45 -19.96 -8.58
C GLY A 365 -26.40 -18.86 -8.54
N TYR A 366 -26.26 -18.17 -9.65
CA TYR A 366 -25.30 -17.08 -9.82
C TYR A 366 -25.91 -15.90 -10.54
N SER A 367 -25.53 -14.70 -10.13
CA SER A 367 -25.83 -13.45 -10.79
C SER A 367 -24.74 -12.41 -10.53
N GLU A 368 -24.59 -11.44 -11.43
CA GLU A 368 -23.68 -10.33 -11.25
C GLU A 368 -24.19 -9.07 -11.93
N THR A 369 -23.82 -7.91 -11.40
CA THR A 369 -24.15 -6.62 -12.01
C THR A 369 -23.12 -5.55 -11.65
N ILE A 370 -23.06 -4.51 -12.49
CA ILE A 370 -22.25 -3.33 -12.21
C ILE A 370 -22.91 -2.53 -11.08
N VAL A 371 -22.12 -2.12 -10.09
CA VAL A 371 -22.52 -1.27 -8.96
C VAL A 371 -21.64 -0.04 -8.89
N ASN A 372 -22.22 1.10 -8.54
CA ASN A 372 -21.52 2.36 -8.39
C ASN A 372 -21.48 2.75 -6.91
N CYS A 373 -20.42 2.31 -6.23
CA CYS A 373 -20.17 2.63 -4.84
C CYS A 373 -18.72 3.10 -4.67
N GLU A 374 -18.56 4.07 -3.80
CA GLU A 374 -17.23 4.51 -3.40
C GLU A 374 -16.54 3.43 -2.56
N GLY A 375 -15.24 3.23 -2.75
CA GLY A 375 -14.44 2.22 -2.07
C GLY A 375 -14.39 0.85 -2.75
N LEU A 376 -15.02 0.69 -3.92
CA LEU A 376 -14.86 -0.50 -4.75
C LEU A 376 -13.64 -0.37 -5.67
N CYS A 377 -12.80 -1.41 -5.71
CA CYS A 377 -11.67 -1.49 -6.65
C CYS A 377 -12.13 -1.91 -8.04
N LYS A 378 -13.22 -2.65 -8.12
CA LYS A 378 -13.94 -3.01 -9.36
C LYS A 378 -15.44 -2.78 -9.12
N ASN A 379 -16.06 -2.01 -9.98
CA ASN A 379 -17.49 -1.68 -9.92
C ASN A 379 -18.37 -2.89 -10.29
N LEU A 380 -18.24 -3.99 -9.56
CA LEU A 380 -18.94 -5.25 -9.82
C LEU A 380 -19.35 -5.87 -8.49
N ALA A 381 -20.61 -6.26 -8.39
CA ALA A 381 -21.12 -7.14 -7.33
C ALA A 381 -21.51 -8.49 -7.92
N ARG A 382 -21.13 -9.56 -7.25
CA ARG A 382 -21.40 -10.95 -7.65
C ARG A 382 -22.16 -11.64 -6.52
N VAL A 383 -23.19 -12.39 -6.85
CA VAL A 383 -23.97 -13.16 -5.86
C VAL A 383 -23.96 -14.63 -6.24
N VAL A 384 -23.62 -15.46 -5.27
CA VAL A 384 -23.76 -16.92 -5.36
C VAL A 384 -24.73 -17.38 -4.28
N THR A 385 -25.83 -18.01 -4.68
CA THR A 385 -26.79 -18.57 -3.75
C THR A 385 -26.71 -20.10 -3.78
N LEU A 386 -26.48 -20.70 -2.62
CA LEU A 386 -26.50 -22.14 -2.40
C LEU A 386 -27.79 -22.50 -1.65
N ILE A 387 -28.48 -23.53 -2.14
CA ILE A 387 -29.74 -24.01 -1.58
C ILE A 387 -29.58 -25.47 -1.20
N ASP A 388 -29.66 -25.78 0.09
CA ASP A 388 -29.73 -27.15 0.58
C ASP A 388 -31.17 -27.68 0.40
N LYS A 389 -31.36 -28.63 -0.49
CA LYS A 389 -32.71 -29.15 -0.80
C LYS A 389 -33.31 -29.94 0.35
N SER A 390 -32.49 -30.53 1.22
CA SER A 390 -32.98 -31.33 2.34
C SER A 390 -33.50 -30.46 3.48
N SER A 391 -32.75 -29.42 3.87
CA SER A 391 -33.14 -28.49 4.93
C SER A 391 -33.92 -27.27 4.41
N ARG A 392 -33.92 -27.02 3.10
CA ARG A 392 -34.42 -25.82 2.42
C ARG A 392 -33.70 -24.53 2.81
N GLN A 393 -32.57 -24.63 3.50
CA GLN A 393 -31.79 -23.49 3.89
C GLN A 393 -31.09 -22.87 2.68
N LYS A 394 -31.05 -21.52 2.64
CA LYS A 394 -30.42 -20.72 1.59
C LYS A 394 -29.30 -19.89 2.16
N LEU A 395 -28.12 -20.00 1.57
CA LEU A 395 -26.97 -19.17 1.84
C LEU A 395 -26.67 -18.34 0.61
N SER A 396 -26.60 -17.00 0.74
CA SER A 396 -26.19 -16.13 -0.36
C SER A 396 -24.91 -15.39 0.00
N LEU A 397 -23.89 -15.57 -0.82
CA LEU A 397 -22.63 -14.85 -0.77
C LEU A 397 -22.76 -13.61 -1.65
N ILE A 398 -22.64 -12.43 -1.06
CA ILE A 398 -22.58 -11.13 -1.76
C ILE A 398 -21.12 -10.74 -1.79
N TYR A 399 -20.46 -10.93 -2.94
CA TYR A 399 -19.05 -10.68 -3.14
C TYR A 399 -18.83 -9.35 -3.86
N ILE A 400 -18.08 -8.45 -3.24
CA ILE A 400 -17.71 -7.14 -3.78
C ILE A 400 -16.20 -6.94 -3.72
N TYR A 401 -15.64 -6.30 -4.74
CA TYR A 401 -14.20 -6.04 -4.85
C TYR A 401 -13.84 -4.79 -4.06
N ALA A 402 -13.65 -4.95 -2.77
CA ALA A 402 -13.25 -3.90 -1.85
C ALA A 402 -12.21 -4.43 -0.87
N ASN A 403 -11.48 -3.54 -0.24
CA ASN A 403 -10.60 -3.94 0.84
C ASN A 403 -11.42 -4.37 2.08
N ASN A 404 -12.44 -3.62 2.45
CA ASN A 404 -13.35 -3.93 3.56
C ASN A 404 -14.70 -3.24 3.31
N ALA A 405 -15.65 -3.37 4.23
CA ALA A 405 -16.93 -2.68 4.20
C ALA A 405 -17.07 -1.73 5.40
N CYS A 406 -17.56 -0.51 5.16
CA CYS A 406 -17.86 0.44 6.22
C CYS A 406 -18.89 -0.11 7.21
N HIS A 407 -18.74 0.30 8.47
CA HIS A 407 -19.72 0.00 9.50
C HIS A 407 -21.17 0.33 9.05
N GLY A 408 -22.06 -0.62 9.23
CA GLY A 408 -23.48 -0.49 8.87
C GLY A 408 -23.84 -0.89 7.43
N LEU A 409 -22.88 -1.07 6.50
CA LEU A 409 -23.18 -1.54 5.15
C LEU A 409 -23.74 -2.97 5.18
N LYS A 410 -23.02 -3.86 5.86
CA LYS A 410 -23.41 -5.26 6.04
C LYS A 410 -24.82 -5.38 6.62
N ASP A 411 -25.09 -4.64 7.70
CA ASP A 411 -26.38 -4.75 8.41
C ASP A 411 -27.56 -4.30 7.55
N LYS A 412 -27.41 -3.23 6.77
CA LYS A 412 -28.43 -2.78 5.82
C LYS A 412 -28.67 -3.79 4.70
N ILE A 413 -27.62 -4.43 4.19
CA ILE A 413 -27.77 -5.50 3.19
C ILE A 413 -28.50 -6.69 3.81
N TYR A 414 -28.14 -7.12 5.02
CA TYR A 414 -28.75 -8.28 5.68
C TYR A 414 -30.21 -8.02 6.02
N GLU A 415 -30.55 -6.84 6.52
CA GLU A 415 -31.95 -6.43 6.74
C GLU A 415 -32.78 -6.55 5.46
N LYS A 416 -32.22 -6.05 4.33
CA LYS A 416 -32.89 -6.08 3.03
C LYS A 416 -33.07 -7.49 2.45
N LEU A 417 -32.28 -8.48 2.90
CA LEU A 417 -32.27 -9.87 2.40
C LEU A 417 -32.98 -10.85 3.37
N SER A 418 -33.38 -10.42 4.53
CA SER A 418 -33.88 -11.27 5.63
C SER A 418 -35.12 -12.12 5.28
N ASP A 419 -35.93 -11.69 4.32
CA ASP A 419 -37.11 -12.41 3.81
C ASP A 419 -36.78 -13.38 2.65
N LEU A 420 -35.56 -13.34 2.09
CA LEU A 420 -35.19 -14.12 0.92
C LEU A 420 -34.28 -15.30 1.25
N VAL A 421 -33.36 -15.13 2.20
CA VAL A 421 -32.34 -16.12 2.52
C VAL A 421 -32.09 -16.21 4.02
N ASP A 422 -31.71 -17.41 4.48
CA ASP A 422 -31.43 -17.68 5.90
C ASP A 422 -30.07 -17.12 6.33
N TYR A 423 -29.09 -17.17 5.41
CA TYR A 423 -27.71 -16.77 5.69
C TYR A 423 -27.18 -15.82 4.60
N PRO A 424 -27.45 -14.50 4.69
CA PRO A 424 -26.76 -13.54 3.85
C PRO A 424 -25.34 -13.31 4.37
N ILE A 425 -24.34 -13.33 3.48
CA ILE A 425 -22.94 -13.12 3.83
C ILE A 425 -22.32 -12.13 2.84
N LEU A 426 -21.99 -10.94 3.31
CA LEU A 426 -21.17 -9.99 2.57
C LEU A 426 -19.71 -10.41 2.71
N VAL A 427 -19.00 -10.49 1.59
CA VAL A 427 -17.58 -10.87 1.54
C VAL A 427 -16.81 -9.89 0.67
N THR A 428 -15.70 -9.42 1.17
CA THR A 428 -14.68 -8.73 0.36
C THR A 428 -13.41 -9.57 0.32
N PRO A 429 -12.65 -9.54 -0.76
CA PRO A 429 -11.38 -10.29 -0.84
C PRO A 429 -10.20 -9.57 -0.17
N ASP A 430 -10.40 -8.55 0.64
CA ASP A 430 -9.35 -7.66 1.11
C ASP A 430 -8.55 -7.08 -0.07
N ASP A 431 -9.24 -6.40 -0.97
CA ASP A 431 -8.70 -5.95 -2.24
C ASP A 431 -7.80 -4.71 -2.09
N HIS A 432 -6.50 -4.91 -2.25
CA HIS A 432 -5.50 -3.84 -2.22
C HIS A 432 -5.17 -3.27 -3.62
N SER A 433 -5.81 -3.75 -4.69
CA SER A 433 -5.46 -3.38 -6.07
C SER A 433 -5.71 -1.91 -6.40
N CYS A 434 -6.64 -1.25 -5.72
CA CYS A 434 -6.93 0.17 -5.90
C CYS A 434 -6.39 1.07 -4.79
N THR A 435 -5.77 0.51 -3.75
CA THR A 435 -5.15 1.28 -2.68
C THR A 435 -3.86 1.95 -3.16
N ALA A 436 -3.42 2.99 -2.48
CA ALA A 436 -2.21 3.76 -2.79
C ALA A 436 -2.12 4.29 -4.24
N SER A 437 -3.23 4.35 -4.96
CA SER A 437 -3.29 4.93 -6.32
C SER A 437 -2.91 6.41 -6.33
N ASN A 438 -3.15 7.12 -5.23
CA ASN A 438 -2.76 8.50 -4.95
C ASN A 438 -2.32 8.63 -3.49
N PHE A 439 -1.45 9.60 -3.18
CA PHE A 439 -0.99 9.88 -1.81
C PHE A 439 -2.11 10.20 -0.79
N GLY A 440 -3.35 10.36 -1.21
CA GLY A 440 -4.51 10.67 -0.35
C GLY A 440 -5.35 9.48 0.08
N ASN A 441 -5.35 8.35 -0.66
CA ASN A 441 -6.27 7.23 -0.44
C ASN A 441 -5.51 5.91 -0.30
N LEU A 442 -4.98 5.64 0.89
CA LEU A 442 -4.29 4.37 1.17
C LEU A 442 -5.25 3.21 1.33
N TYR A 443 -6.40 3.47 1.91
CA TYR A 443 -7.34 2.45 2.32
C TYR A 443 -8.72 3.07 2.33
N GLN A 444 -9.58 2.59 1.45
CA GLN A 444 -10.95 3.04 1.39
C GLN A 444 -11.88 1.82 1.37
N PRO A 445 -12.63 1.56 2.47
CA PRO A 445 -13.62 0.51 2.50
C PRO A 445 -14.82 0.89 1.62
N ALA A 446 -15.57 -0.11 1.17
CA ALA A 446 -16.84 0.12 0.49
C ALA A 446 -17.79 0.92 1.39
N THR A 447 -18.30 2.04 0.91
CA THR A 447 -19.18 2.91 1.68
C THR A 447 -20.60 2.36 1.72
N VAL A 448 -21.40 2.84 2.68
CA VAL A 448 -22.84 2.57 2.70
C VAL A 448 -23.47 3.30 1.51
N CYS A 449 -23.96 2.54 0.54
CA CYS A 449 -24.57 3.12 -0.66
C CYS A 449 -25.83 2.35 -1.09
N ASP A 450 -26.86 3.11 -1.47
CA ASP A 450 -28.15 2.56 -1.82
C ASP A 450 -28.10 1.73 -3.10
N ASP A 451 -27.24 2.09 -4.07
CA ASP A 451 -27.10 1.34 -5.32
C ASP A 451 -26.66 -0.11 -5.06
N LEU A 452 -25.70 -0.33 -4.16
CA LEU A 452 -25.26 -1.68 -3.78
C LEU A 452 -26.36 -2.44 -3.01
N ILE A 453 -27.03 -1.77 -2.05
CA ILE A 453 -28.06 -2.39 -1.20
C ILE A 453 -29.23 -2.88 -2.05
N GLU A 454 -29.76 -2.04 -2.96
CA GLU A 454 -30.89 -2.40 -3.84
C GLU A 454 -30.49 -3.48 -4.86
N LYS A 455 -29.32 -3.35 -5.45
CA LYS A 455 -28.80 -4.35 -6.41
C LYS A 455 -28.47 -5.68 -5.74
N ALA A 456 -28.00 -5.69 -4.51
CA ALA A 456 -27.77 -6.94 -3.76
C ALA A 456 -29.07 -7.73 -3.64
N ARG A 457 -30.21 -7.07 -3.32
CA ARG A 457 -31.52 -7.74 -3.28
C ARG A 457 -31.94 -8.30 -4.65
N SER A 458 -31.83 -7.48 -5.69
CA SER A 458 -32.18 -7.90 -7.06
C SER A 458 -31.32 -9.10 -7.52
N LEU A 459 -30.01 -9.06 -7.24
CA LEU A 459 -29.09 -10.15 -7.55
C LEU A 459 -29.41 -11.43 -6.78
N VAL A 460 -29.76 -11.34 -5.50
CA VAL A 460 -30.16 -12.51 -4.71
C VAL A 460 -31.42 -13.16 -5.31
N ILE A 461 -32.43 -12.36 -5.65
CA ILE A 461 -33.66 -12.86 -6.32
C ILE A 461 -33.31 -13.55 -7.63
N GLU A 462 -32.47 -12.95 -8.44
CA GLU A 462 -32.02 -13.49 -9.72
C GLU A 462 -31.20 -14.77 -9.54
N SER A 463 -30.27 -14.81 -8.59
CA SER A 463 -29.47 -15.99 -8.30
C SER A 463 -30.34 -17.17 -7.81
N ILE A 464 -31.36 -16.92 -6.97
CA ILE A 464 -32.33 -17.95 -6.55
C ILE A 464 -33.11 -18.48 -7.77
N LYS A 465 -33.56 -17.58 -8.64
CA LYS A 465 -34.30 -17.96 -9.87
C LYS A 465 -33.44 -18.77 -10.84
N ASN A 466 -32.16 -18.46 -10.93
CA ASN A 466 -31.19 -19.13 -11.80
C ASN A 466 -30.58 -20.42 -11.17
N ALA A 467 -30.99 -20.76 -9.94
CA ALA A 467 -30.44 -21.92 -9.24
C ALA A 467 -30.74 -23.22 -9.96
N LYS A 468 -29.71 -24.03 -10.18
CA LYS A 468 -29.76 -25.34 -10.83
C LYS A 468 -29.22 -26.40 -9.90
N ASP A 469 -29.70 -27.63 -10.09
CA ASP A 469 -29.16 -28.80 -9.38
C ASP A 469 -27.67 -28.98 -9.69
N VAL A 470 -26.85 -29.16 -8.66
CA VAL A 470 -25.44 -29.42 -8.76
C VAL A 470 -25.21 -30.93 -8.72
N SER A 471 -24.80 -31.51 -9.85
CA SER A 471 -24.49 -32.94 -9.94
C SER A 471 -23.08 -33.26 -9.41
N ASP A 472 -22.14 -32.38 -9.66
CA ASP A 472 -20.74 -32.60 -9.38
C ASP A 472 -20.16 -31.51 -8.49
N VAL A 473 -19.62 -31.93 -7.35
CA VAL A 473 -18.80 -31.11 -6.46
C VAL A 473 -17.43 -31.76 -6.40
N GLU A 474 -16.39 -30.96 -6.63
CA GLU A 474 -15.02 -31.44 -6.66
C GLU A 474 -14.16 -30.55 -5.74
N PHE A 475 -13.13 -31.13 -5.13
CA PHE A 475 -12.21 -30.45 -4.24
C PHE A 475 -10.79 -30.94 -4.48
N GLY A 476 -9.86 -30.00 -4.42
CA GLY A 476 -8.44 -30.29 -4.42
C GLY A 476 -7.64 -29.29 -3.58
N MET A 477 -6.51 -29.72 -3.07
CA MET A 477 -5.58 -28.87 -2.37
C MET A 477 -4.16 -29.17 -2.84
N ILE A 478 -3.45 -28.13 -3.21
CA ILE A 478 -2.03 -28.23 -3.61
C ILE A 478 -1.13 -27.51 -2.62
N LYS A 479 0.13 -27.95 -2.60
CA LYS A 479 1.24 -27.27 -1.91
C LYS A 479 2.14 -26.60 -2.94
N VAL A 480 2.29 -25.30 -2.84
CA VAL A 480 3.08 -24.52 -3.78
C VAL A 480 4.32 -23.98 -3.07
N LYS A 481 5.50 -24.27 -3.63
CA LYS A 481 6.75 -23.63 -3.20
C LYS A 481 6.76 -22.23 -3.75
N THR A 482 6.89 -21.21 -2.88
CA THR A 482 6.88 -19.81 -3.25
C THR A 482 7.76 -18.99 -2.32
N ARG A 483 7.73 -17.69 -2.48
CA ARG A 483 8.37 -16.72 -1.57
C ARG A 483 7.30 -15.78 -1.05
N VAL A 484 7.42 -15.42 0.23
CA VAL A 484 6.54 -14.44 0.89
C VAL A 484 7.38 -13.42 1.64
N LEU A 485 6.80 -12.28 2.02
CA LEU A 485 7.51 -11.24 2.76
C LEU A 485 7.91 -11.72 4.16
N GLY A 486 7.06 -12.53 4.80
CA GLY A 486 7.34 -13.05 6.14
C GLY A 486 7.38 -11.95 7.21
N LYS A 487 7.98 -12.25 8.34
CA LYS A 487 8.01 -11.34 9.52
C LYS A 487 8.76 -10.03 9.29
N ILE A 488 9.53 -9.89 8.21
CA ILE A 488 10.25 -8.65 7.93
C ILE A 488 9.31 -7.47 7.72
N ILE A 489 8.07 -7.74 7.28
CA ILE A 489 7.07 -6.68 7.08
C ILE A 489 6.75 -5.95 8.39
N SER A 490 6.63 -6.67 9.51
CA SER A 490 6.40 -6.05 10.82
C SER A 490 7.58 -5.16 11.24
N SER A 491 8.81 -5.62 10.96
CA SER A 491 10.02 -4.80 11.22
C SER A 491 10.08 -3.58 10.30
N MET A 492 9.58 -3.67 9.07
CA MET A 492 9.50 -2.52 8.15
C MET A 492 8.47 -1.49 8.64
N VAL A 493 7.32 -1.93 9.17
CA VAL A 493 6.31 -1.04 9.77
C VAL A 493 6.88 -0.35 11.02
N GLU A 494 7.55 -1.09 11.91
CA GLU A 494 8.24 -0.52 13.07
C GLU A 494 9.34 0.47 12.66
N GLY A 495 10.08 0.14 11.61
CA GLY A 495 11.10 1.02 11.02
C GLY A 495 10.50 2.30 10.46
N LEU A 496 9.38 2.22 9.74
CA LEU A 496 8.65 3.37 9.22
C LEU A 496 8.20 4.29 10.38
N GLU A 497 7.71 3.73 11.47
CA GLU A 497 7.33 4.50 12.65
C GLU A 497 8.53 5.22 13.29
N LYS A 498 9.53 4.47 13.68
CA LYS A 498 10.66 5.00 14.46
C LYS A 498 11.60 5.87 13.63
N VAL A 499 11.96 5.43 12.42
CA VAL A 499 12.85 6.19 11.53
C VAL A 499 12.10 7.35 10.89
N GLY A 500 10.86 7.13 10.45
CA GLY A 500 10.01 8.17 9.88
C GLY A 500 9.76 9.31 10.87
N SER A 501 9.36 8.97 12.11
CA SER A 501 9.19 9.96 13.18
C SER A 501 10.48 10.72 13.49
N PHE A 502 11.62 10.03 13.55
CA PHE A 502 12.92 10.69 13.72
C PHE A 502 13.21 11.64 12.55
N THR A 503 13.06 11.18 11.33
CA THR A 503 13.32 11.98 10.13
C THR A 503 12.44 13.23 10.09
N LEU A 504 11.12 13.08 10.29
CA LEU A 504 10.18 14.22 10.31
C LEU A 504 10.51 15.25 11.41
N LYS A 505 11.01 14.80 12.56
CA LYS A 505 11.39 15.69 13.66
C LYS A 505 12.73 16.39 13.46
N THR A 506 13.61 15.85 12.66
CA THR A 506 15.01 16.30 12.57
C THR A 506 15.47 16.73 11.17
N PHE A 507 14.66 16.54 10.11
CA PHE A 507 15.07 16.87 8.72
C PHE A 507 15.43 18.34 8.51
N TRP A 508 14.90 19.23 9.35
CA TRP A 508 15.18 20.67 9.34
C TRP A 508 16.57 21.02 9.89
N ILE A 509 17.17 20.14 10.73
CA ILE A 509 18.48 20.40 11.37
C ILE A 509 19.57 20.65 10.33
N PRO A 510 19.86 19.74 9.39
CA PRO A 510 20.87 19.98 8.36
C PRO A 510 20.50 21.11 7.39
N ILE A 511 19.22 21.52 7.31
CA ILE A 511 18.79 22.65 6.51
C ILE A 511 19.10 23.97 7.22
N ILE A 512 18.92 24.05 8.54
CA ILE A 512 19.09 25.30 9.32
C ILE A 512 20.55 25.52 9.75
N ILE A 513 21.28 24.47 10.13
CA ILE A 513 22.68 24.56 10.57
C ILE A 513 23.55 25.41 9.63
N PRO A 514 23.50 25.24 8.29
CA PRO A 514 24.27 26.06 7.36
C PRO A 514 24.07 27.56 7.51
N TYR A 515 22.80 27.97 7.69
CA TYR A 515 22.45 29.40 7.87
C TYR A 515 22.92 29.95 9.24
N VAL A 516 22.87 29.13 10.29
CA VAL A 516 23.41 29.48 11.61
C VAL A 516 24.92 29.68 11.53
N ILE A 517 25.65 28.77 10.87
CA ILE A 517 27.09 28.90 10.65
C ILE A 517 27.38 30.19 9.86
N LEU A 518 26.62 30.45 8.81
CA LEU A 518 26.77 31.63 7.99
C LEU A 518 26.56 32.93 8.79
N PHE A 519 25.54 32.96 9.64
CA PHE A 519 25.27 34.09 10.52
C PHE A 519 26.43 34.33 11.51
N ILE A 520 26.98 33.25 12.09
CA ILE A 520 28.13 33.36 13.00
C ILE A 520 29.38 33.89 12.26
N LEU A 521 29.64 33.42 11.03
CA LEU A 521 30.75 33.91 10.22
C LEU A 521 30.61 35.41 9.89
N LEU A 522 29.39 35.87 9.63
CA LEU A 522 29.10 37.30 9.41
C LEU A 522 29.36 38.16 10.63
N LEU A 523 28.91 37.69 11.80
CA LEU A 523 29.19 38.39 13.05
C LEU A 523 30.69 38.45 13.32
N ALA A 524 31.43 37.39 13.09
CA ALA A 524 32.87 37.33 13.26
C ALA A 524 33.58 38.31 12.30
N ASP A 525 33.18 38.36 11.02
CA ASP A 525 33.76 39.32 10.04
C ASP A 525 33.48 40.78 10.40
N SER A 526 32.30 41.06 10.95
CA SER A 526 31.95 42.41 11.43
C SER A 526 32.75 42.83 12.66
N ILE A 527 33.15 41.89 13.52
CA ILE A 527 33.96 42.17 14.71
C ILE A 527 35.44 42.33 14.35
N ILE A 528 35.93 41.57 13.34
CA ILE A 528 37.34 41.64 12.91
C ILE A 528 37.64 42.90 12.10
N LYS A 529 36.64 43.54 11.49
CA LYS A 529 36.77 44.80 10.74
C LYS A 529 36.68 46.05 11.60
N PHE A 530 36.43 45.90 12.90
CA PHE A 530 36.55 46.95 13.92
C PHE A 530 37.88 46.78 14.67
#